data_9f9d63b8bf05e310c472d274886dd234
#
_entry.id   9f9d63b8bf05e310c472d274886dd234
#
_cell.length_a   1.000
_cell.length_b   1.000
_cell.length_c   1.000
_cell.angle_alpha   90.00
_cell.angle_beta   90.00
_cell.angle_gamma   90.00
#
_symmetry.space_group_name_H-M   'P 1'
#
loop_
_entity.id
_entity.type
_entity.pdbx_description
1 polymer ?
#
loop_
_entity_poly.entity_id
_entity_poly.type
_entity_poly.pdbx_seq_one_letter_code
_entity_poly.pdbx_strand_id
1 'polypeptide(L)'
;MIIQGGMGVGVSGWNLAKTVSQRGMLGVVSGTAVDTLVARRLQQGDEGGHYRRALAAFPLRELAEKFMATYFRSEPARRFKLLTLPQFPATPERDAMIMMGAFAEVFLAKENHHGLVGINLLTKIQFPTLATLYGAMLAGVNYVLMGAGIPREIPAILDRYTQGESATLKLDVQGLTGPEAVDMVFDPRTYFTKPPVLPRPKFLAIVSTHSLAGILARKAFGHVDGFVVEAPEAGGHNAPPRGKDVNERGEPQYGPRDYADLAAMRELGRPFWLAGNGSSPEVMKAALASGAEGLQVGTLFAFSDESGVTPEIKRQVVELAVSGKAVVYTDPRISPTGFPFKVLELPGTMSDASSFDARPKRCDLGYLRAAYRKEDGTIGFRCASEPDREFLKKGGDAAEIPGRKCLCNALSGTIGMAQFNKDGYHEKAVVTTGDQVKKLADFLPPGTTHYSANQVIDYLLAGANPVG
;
A
#
# COMPACT_ATOMS: atom_id res chain seq x y z
N MET A 1 -4.39 -2.94 20.76
CA MET A 1 -5.10 -2.18 19.67
C MET A 1 -5.04 -2.95 18.38
N ILE A 2 -6.14 -3.02 17.60
CA ILE A 2 -6.12 -3.57 16.24
C ILE A 2 -5.68 -2.47 15.27
N ILE A 3 -4.79 -2.81 14.34
CA ILE A 3 -4.46 -1.99 13.18
C ILE A 3 -5.08 -2.67 11.94
N GLN A 4 -5.97 -1.99 11.26
CA GLN A 4 -6.40 -2.42 9.94
C GLN A 4 -5.28 -2.03 8.96
N GLY A 5 -4.59 -3.00 8.41
CA GLY A 5 -3.43 -2.79 7.54
C GLY A 5 -3.77 -2.04 6.25
N GLY A 6 -2.89 -1.15 5.81
CA GLY A 6 -3.01 -0.49 4.51
C GLY A 6 -2.74 -1.47 3.37
N MET A 7 -3.67 -1.62 2.44
CA MET A 7 -3.65 -2.70 1.43
C MET A 7 -3.88 -2.16 0.03
N GLY A 8 -3.10 -2.70 -0.92
CA GLY A 8 -3.28 -2.55 -2.35
C GLY A 8 -3.34 -1.10 -2.84
N VAL A 9 -4.01 -0.89 -3.96
CA VAL A 9 -4.43 0.44 -4.44
C VAL A 9 -5.90 0.59 -4.05
N GLY A 10 -6.21 1.46 -3.08
CA GLY A 10 -7.58 1.73 -2.66
C GLY A 10 -8.40 0.54 -2.11
N VAL A 11 -7.79 -0.63 -1.86
CA VAL A 11 -8.44 -1.71 -1.09
C VAL A 11 -8.71 -1.21 0.32
N SER A 12 -7.69 -0.65 0.97
CA SER A 12 -7.86 0.17 2.17
C SER A 12 -8.09 1.62 1.75
N GLY A 13 -9.30 1.95 1.35
CA GLY A 13 -9.73 3.31 1.10
C GLY A 13 -10.27 3.99 2.36
N TRP A 14 -10.63 5.25 2.24
CA TRP A 14 -11.14 6.07 3.33
C TRP A 14 -12.34 5.44 4.07
N ASN A 15 -13.24 4.75 3.38
CA ASN A 15 -14.45 4.17 3.98
C ASN A 15 -14.12 3.06 4.99
N LEU A 16 -13.25 2.13 4.62
CA LEU A 16 -12.78 1.08 5.52
C LEU A 16 -12.02 1.68 6.72
N ALA A 17 -11.08 2.59 6.45
CA ALA A 17 -10.29 3.23 7.50
C ALA A 17 -11.18 4.01 8.48
N LYS A 18 -12.19 4.73 7.98
CA LYS A 18 -13.19 5.45 8.79
C LYS A 18 -13.96 4.51 9.70
N THR A 19 -14.51 3.43 9.17
CA THR A 19 -15.30 2.44 9.93
C THR A 19 -14.46 1.87 11.07
N VAL A 20 -13.22 1.49 10.80
CA VAL A 20 -12.31 0.93 11.83
C VAL A 20 -11.94 1.99 12.87
N SER A 21 -11.66 3.22 12.44
CA SER A 21 -11.33 4.34 13.34
C SER A 21 -12.48 4.71 14.28
N GLN A 22 -13.71 4.67 13.80
CA GLN A 22 -14.92 4.92 14.60
C GLN A 22 -15.13 3.89 15.71
N ARG A 23 -14.54 2.69 15.57
CA ARG A 23 -14.52 1.63 16.59
C ARG A 23 -13.35 1.77 17.58
N GLY A 24 -12.62 2.90 17.57
CA GLY A 24 -11.48 3.14 18.45
C GLY A 24 -10.21 2.35 18.09
N MET A 25 -10.17 1.73 16.90
CA MET A 25 -9.00 1.03 16.35
C MET A 25 -8.23 1.95 15.39
N LEU A 26 -7.07 1.53 14.89
CA LEU A 26 -6.32 2.29 13.90
C LEU A 26 -6.76 1.87 12.49
N GLY A 27 -7.56 2.72 11.84
CA GLY A 27 -7.91 2.59 10.43
C GLY A 27 -6.81 3.19 9.56
N VAL A 28 -6.35 2.45 8.54
CA VAL A 28 -5.21 2.87 7.72
C VAL A 28 -5.58 2.91 6.26
N VAL A 29 -5.44 4.08 5.63
CA VAL A 29 -5.60 4.21 4.17
C VAL A 29 -4.33 3.77 3.45
N SER A 30 -4.47 3.21 2.25
CA SER A 30 -3.32 2.93 1.39
C SER A 30 -2.86 4.22 0.72
N GLY A 31 -1.59 4.58 0.89
CA GLY A 31 -0.94 5.69 0.21
C GLY A 31 -0.48 5.38 -1.22
N THR A 32 -0.79 4.17 -1.73
CA THR A 32 -0.34 3.73 -3.05
C THR A 32 -1.23 4.29 -4.15
N ALA A 33 -0.65 5.03 -5.09
CA ALA A 33 -1.31 5.58 -6.28
C ALA A 33 -2.57 6.42 -5.97
N VAL A 34 -2.56 7.14 -4.84
CA VAL A 34 -3.70 7.92 -4.34
C VAL A 34 -4.18 9.00 -5.32
N ASP A 35 -3.28 9.60 -6.07
CA ASP A 35 -3.57 10.56 -7.13
C ASP A 35 -4.35 9.93 -8.30
N THR A 36 -3.92 8.75 -8.75
CA THR A 36 -4.65 7.97 -9.75
C THR A 36 -6.00 7.49 -9.22
N LEU A 37 -6.06 7.05 -7.95
CA LEU A 37 -7.28 6.65 -7.28
C LEU A 37 -8.32 7.78 -7.32
N VAL A 38 -7.97 8.96 -6.81
CA VAL A 38 -8.88 10.12 -6.77
C VAL A 38 -9.27 10.57 -8.17
N ALA A 39 -8.31 10.66 -9.11
CA ALA A 39 -8.60 11.03 -10.49
C ALA A 39 -9.58 10.06 -11.18
N ARG A 40 -9.47 8.74 -10.92
CA ARG A 40 -10.39 7.75 -11.49
C ARG A 40 -11.76 7.77 -10.81
N ARG A 41 -11.84 7.97 -9.49
CA ARG A 41 -13.12 8.15 -8.77
C ARG A 41 -13.88 9.37 -9.27
N LEU A 42 -13.22 10.48 -9.51
CA LEU A 42 -13.84 11.66 -10.15
C LEU A 42 -14.35 11.34 -11.55
N GLN A 43 -13.63 10.55 -12.33
CA GLN A 43 -14.04 10.14 -13.68
C GLN A 43 -15.14 9.07 -13.67
N GLN A 44 -15.38 8.39 -12.54
CA GLN A 44 -16.52 7.49 -12.33
C GLN A 44 -17.78 8.21 -11.84
N GLY A 45 -17.76 9.55 -11.75
CA GLY A 45 -18.91 10.34 -11.32
C GLY A 45 -18.86 10.78 -9.86
N ASP A 46 -17.90 10.31 -9.07
CA ASP A 46 -17.77 10.61 -7.63
C ASP A 46 -19.11 10.48 -6.91
N GLU A 47 -19.65 9.26 -6.92
CA GLU A 47 -20.93 8.94 -6.26
C GLU A 47 -20.90 9.41 -4.79
N GLY A 48 -21.98 10.07 -4.35
CA GLY A 48 -22.05 10.73 -3.04
C GLY A 48 -21.22 12.01 -2.90
N GLY A 49 -20.45 12.44 -3.92
CA GLY A 49 -19.69 13.69 -3.91
C GLY A 49 -18.54 13.73 -2.92
N HIS A 50 -18.03 12.57 -2.51
CA HIS A 50 -17.04 12.45 -1.45
C HIS A 50 -15.72 13.13 -1.81
N TYR A 51 -15.15 12.83 -2.99
CA TYR A 51 -13.88 13.40 -3.41
C TYR A 51 -14.00 14.89 -3.77
N ARG A 52 -15.11 15.31 -4.34
CA ARG A 52 -15.38 16.75 -4.56
C ARG A 52 -15.42 17.51 -3.24
N ARG A 53 -16.04 16.94 -2.19
CA ARG A 53 -16.07 17.55 -0.85
C ARG A 53 -14.68 17.60 -0.23
N ALA A 54 -13.88 16.53 -0.33
CA ALA A 54 -12.51 16.52 0.16
C ALA A 54 -11.63 17.53 -0.56
N LEU A 55 -11.73 17.62 -1.89
CA LEU A 55 -10.96 18.60 -2.68
C LEU A 55 -11.40 20.05 -2.42
N ALA A 56 -12.68 20.29 -2.12
CA ALA A 56 -13.15 21.60 -1.70
C ALA A 56 -12.58 22.04 -0.34
N ALA A 57 -12.20 21.08 0.53
CA ALA A 57 -11.52 21.33 1.80
C ALA A 57 -9.99 21.45 1.66
N PHE A 58 -9.43 21.12 0.50
CA PHE A 58 -7.98 21.20 0.28
C PHE A 58 -7.49 22.65 0.32
N PRO A 59 -6.38 22.97 1.06
CA PRO A 59 -5.98 24.35 1.30
C PRO A 59 -5.59 25.14 0.03
N LEU A 60 -5.16 24.47 -1.04
CA LEU A 60 -4.75 25.09 -2.30
C LEU A 60 -5.91 25.00 -3.33
N ARG A 61 -6.90 25.86 -3.16
CA ARG A 61 -8.17 25.81 -3.89
C ARG A 61 -8.02 25.82 -5.41
N GLU A 62 -7.17 26.70 -5.95
CA GLU A 62 -6.96 26.81 -7.40
C GLU A 62 -6.44 25.48 -8.00
N LEU A 63 -5.54 24.79 -7.29
CA LEU A 63 -5.04 23.48 -7.74
C LEU A 63 -6.14 22.41 -7.69
N ALA A 64 -6.96 22.42 -6.65
CA ALA A 64 -8.10 21.49 -6.52
C ALA A 64 -9.15 21.72 -7.60
N GLU A 65 -9.49 22.98 -7.88
CA GLU A 65 -10.43 23.37 -8.95
C GLU A 65 -9.91 22.95 -10.34
N LYS A 66 -8.63 23.20 -10.64
CA LYS A 66 -7.98 22.76 -11.87
C LYS A 66 -7.99 21.23 -12.00
N PHE A 67 -7.74 20.51 -10.91
CA PHE A 67 -7.76 19.05 -10.88
C PHE A 67 -9.18 18.53 -11.12
N MET A 68 -10.18 19.08 -10.43
CA MET A 68 -11.59 18.75 -10.65
C MET A 68 -12.04 19.03 -12.09
N ALA A 69 -11.76 20.21 -12.63
CA ALA A 69 -12.10 20.57 -14.01
C ALA A 69 -11.47 19.59 -15.03
N THR A 70 -10.30 19.05 -14.71
CA THR A 70 -9.57 18.12 -15.58
C THR A 70 -10.14 16.70 -15.54
N TYR A 71 -10.53 16.23 -14.36
CA TYR A 71 -10.83 14.81 -14.14
C TYR A 71 -12.29 14.50 -13.78
N PHE A 72 -13.05 15.41 -13.21
CA PHE A 72 -14.44 15.14 -12.89
C PHE A 72 -15.29 14.94 -14.15
N ARG A 73 -16.17 13.93 -14.11
CA ARG A 73 -17.19 13.67 -15.12
C ARG A 73 -18.51 13.38 -14.40
N SER A 74 -19.60 13.99 -14.86
CA SER A 74 -20.95 13.69 -14.36
C SER A 74 -21.42 12.30 -14.77
N GLU A 75 -21.00 11.85 -15.95
CA GLU A 75 -21.23 10.50 -16.45
C GLU A 75 -19.95 9.66 -16.34
N PRO A 76 -20.03 8.40 -15.87
CA PRO A 76 -18.88 7.53 -15.73
C PRO A 76 -18.11 7.37 -17.05
N ALA A 77 -16.82 7.68 -17.04
CA ALA A 77 -15.97 7.53 -18.20
C ALA A 77 -15.70 6.03 -18.47
N ARG A 78 -16.00 5.57 -19.67
CA ARG A 78 -15.64 4.21 -20.12
C ARG A 78 -14.12 3.99 -20.11
N ARG A 79 -13.35 5.05 -20.39
CA ARG A 79 -11.89 5.04 -20.44
C ARG A 79 -11.35 6.20 -19.63
N PHE A 80 -10.46 5.90 -18.68
CA PHE A 80 -9.86 6.93 -17.85
C PHE A 80 -8.84 7.77 -18.63
N LYS A 81 -8.91 9.10 -18.44
CA LYS A 81 -7.82 10.01 -18.77
C LYS A 81 -6.69 9.75 -17.76
N LEU A 82 -5.54 9.36 -18.28
CA LEU A 82 -4.37 9.06 -17.47
C LEU A 82 -3.72 10.33 -16.92
N LEU A 83 -3.07 10.22 -15.77
CA LEU A 83 -2.14 11.21 -15.29
C LEU A 83 -0.80 11.07 -16.04
N THR A 84 0.00 12.13 -16.05
CA THR A 84 1.38 12.04 -16.52
C THR A 84 2.16 11.03 -15.69
N LEU A 85 3.03 10.25 -16.31
CA LEU A 85 3.86 9.28 -15.60
C LEU A 85 4.79 10.00 -14.61
N PRO A 86 5.05 9.41 -13.42
CA PRO A 86 6.08 9.92 -12.53
C PRO A 86 7.42 10.05 -13.26
N GLN A 87 8.10 11.19 -13.06
CA GLN A 87 9.40 11.51 -13.68
C GLN A 87 10.33 12.14 -12.66
N PHE A 88 11.60 12.24 -13.00
CA PHE A 88 12.61 12.90 -12.20
C PHE A 88 13.35 13.97 -13.05
N PRO A 89 13.53 15.18 -12.50
CA PRO A 89 12.90 15.67 -11.26
C PRO A 89 11.38 15.69 -11.35
N ALA A 90 10.69 15.60 -10.18
CA ALA A 90 9.25 15.75 -10.12
C ALA A 90 8.81 17.15 -10.52
N THR A 91 7.64 17.28 -11.14
CA THR A 91 7.08 18.61 -11.41
C THR A 91 6.17 19.07 -10.28
N PRO A 92 6.08 20.37 -9.99
CA PRO A 92 5.17 20.90 -8.99
C PRO A 92 3.71 20.46 -9.19
N GLU A 93 3.25 20.40 -10.43
CA GLU A 93 1.90 19.95 -10.76
C GLU A 93 1.68 18.49 -10.40
N ARG A 94 2.69 17.63 -10.63
CA ARG A 94 2.60 16.20 -10.31
C ARG A 94 2.58 15.97 -8.81
N ASP A 95 3.45 16.66 -8.07
CA ASP A 95 3.48 16.61 -6.62
C ASP A 95 2.17 17.15 -5.99
N ALA A 96 1.61 18.21 -6.56
CA ALA A 96 0.31 18.72 -6.13
C ALA A 96 -0.82 17.69 -6.28
N MET A 97 -0.85 16.93 -7.39
CA MET A 97 -1.84 15.86 -7.59
C MET A 97 -1.70 14.75 -6.56
N ILE A 98 -0.46 14.33 -6.25
CA ILE A 98 -0.16 13.31 -5.24
C ILE A 98 -0.58 13.82 -3.85
N MET A 99 -0.22 15.04 -3.51
CA MET A 99 -0.57 15.69 -2.24
C MET A 99 -2.10 15.77 -2.07
N MET A 100 -2.85 16.19 -3.11
CA MET A 100 -4.31 16.21 -3.10
C MET A 100 -4.91 14.81 -2.91
N GLY A 101 -4.36 13.79 -3.57
CA GLY A 101 -4.82 12.42 -3.43
C GLY A 101 -4.69 11.89 -2.00
N ALA A 102 -3.52 12.09 -1.39
CA ALA A 102 -3.27 11.69 -0.01
C ALA A 102 -4.12 12.48 0.99
N PHE A 103 -4.26 13.79 0.78
CA PHE A 103 -5.16 14.62 1.57
C PHE A 103 -6.59 14.12 1.52
N ALA A 104 -7.12 13.86 0.33
CA ALA A 104 -8.52 13.46 0.16
C ALA A 104 -8.84 12.14 0.89
N GLU A 105 -8.00 11.12 0.75
CA GLU A 105 -8.19 9.84 1.42
C GLU A 105 -8.16 9.97 2.96
N VAL A 106 -7.17 10.70 3.49
CA VAL A 106 -7.07 10.91 4.95
C VAL A 106 -8.18 11.82 5.47
N PHE A 107 -8.52 12.89 4.76
CA PHE A 107 -9.61 13.80 5.14
C PHE A 107 -10.95 13.06 5.26
N LEU A 108 -11.31 12.27 4.25
CA LEU A 108 -12.55 11.49 4.27
C LEU A 108 -12.54 10.42 5.36
N ALA A 109 -11.39 9.78 5.59
CA ALA A 109 -11.23 8.80 6.66
C ALA A 109 -11.39 9.43 8.05
N LYS A 110 -11.05 10.71 8.23
CA LYS A 110 -11.16 11.44 9.52
C LYS A 110 -12.47 12.22 9.70
N GLU A 111 -13.29 12.31 8.65
CA GLU A 111 -14.47 13.16 8.65
C GLU A 111 -15.50 12.72 9.70
N ASN A 112 -15.94 13.66 10.56
CA ASN A 112 -17.01 13.49 11.56
C ASN A 112 -16.70 12.49 12.70
N HIS A 113 -15.43 12.27 13.05
CA HIS A 113 -15.04 11.53 14.25
C HIS A 113 -13.62 11.89 14.72
N HIS A 114 -13.25 11.45 15.92
CA HIS A 114 -11.95 11.71 16.54
C HIS A 114 -11.04 10.46 16.60
N GLY A 115 -11.43 9.36 15.95
CA GLY A 115 -10.66 8.12 15.90
C GLY A 115 -9.32 8.29 15.18
N LEU A 116 -8.42 7.33 15.40
CA LEU A 116 -7.08 7.35 14.84
C LEU A 116 -7.08 6.89 13.37
N VAL A 117 -6.46 7.67 12.50
CA VAL A 117 -6.27 7.34 11.08
C VAL A 117 -4.79 7.30 10.75
N GLY A 118 -4.37 6.26 10.04
CA GLY A 118 -3.03 6.12 9.48
C GLY A 118 -3.01 6.14 7.96
N ILE A 119 -1.80 6.25 7.41
CA ILE A 119 -1.52 6.04 5.99
C ILE A 119 -0.35 5.07 5.84
N ASN A 120 -0.47 4.10 4.93
CA ASN A 120 0.58 3.12 4.67
C ASN A 120 1.23 3.35 3.31
N LEU A 121 2.58 3.39 3.29
CA LEU A 121 3.39 3.54 2.09
C LEU A 121 4.36 2.36 1.93
N LEU A 122 4.90 2.25 0.72
CA LEU A 122 5.91 1.24 0.36
C LEU A 122 7.23 1.94 0.03
N THR A 123 8.32 1.55 0.68
CA THR A 123 9.67 2.09 0.42
C THR A 123 10.09 1.96 -1.05
N LYS A 124 9.59 0.94 -1.75
CA LYS A 124 9.89 0.71 -3.17
C LYS A 124 9.12 1.61 -4.15
N ILE A 125 8.14 2.36 -3.68
CA ILE A 125 7.43 3.37 -4.49
C ILE A 125 7.89 4.75 -4.04
N GLN A 126 9.09 5.16 -4.47
CA GLN A 126 9.76 6.33 -3.92
C GLN A 126 9.19 7.67 -4.43
N PHE A 127 8.84 7.75 -5.73
CA PHE A 127 8.43 9.01 -6.36
C PHE A 127 7.32 9.78 -5.65
N PRO A 128 6.20 9.15 -5.25
CA PRO A 128 5.11 9.88 -4.62
C PRO A 128 5.35 10.11 -3.12
N THR A 129 6.38 9.51 -2.52
CA THR A 129 6.50 9.43 -1.06
C THR A 129 6.47 10.78 -0.38
N LEU A 130 7.29 11.74 -0.82
CA LEU A 130 7.40 13.06 -0.19
C LEU A 130 6.10 13.83 -0.23
N ALA A 131 5.48 13.94 -1.41
CA ALA A 131 4.22 14.64 -1.60
C ALA A 131 3.03 13.91 -0.91
N THR A 132 3.04 12.57 -0.88
CA THR A 132 2.04 11.77 -0.16
C THR A 132 2.09 12.03 1.35
N LEU A 133 3.28 12.04 1.95
CA LEU A 133 3.46 12.32 3.37
C LEU A 133 2.96 13.72 3.72
N TYR A 134 3.33 14.72 2.92
CA TYR A 134 2.91 16.10 3.17
C TYR A 134 1.39 16.27 3.03
N GLY A 135 0.77 15.69 1.98
CA GLY A 135 -0.68 15.71 1.79
C GLY A 135 -1.46 15.02 2.92
N ALA A 136 -0.97 13.88 3.40
CA ALA A 136 -1.56 13.18 4.55
C ALA A 136 -1.43 14.00 5.85
N MET A 137 -0.30 14.68 6.07
CA MET A 137 -0.09 15.56 7.23
C MET A 137 -0.99 16.80 7.17
N LEU A 138 -1.22 17.38 6.00
CA LEU A 138 -2.20 18.47 5.81
C LEU A 138 -3.62 18.05 6.23
N ALA A 139 -3.99 16.80 6.05
CA ALA A 139 -5.27 16.25 6.50
C ALA A 139 -5.25 15.79 7.97
N GLY A 140 -4.13 15.95 8.68
CA GLY A 140 -3.99 15.63 10.08
C GLY A 140 -3.93 14.12 10.36
N VAL A 141 -3.23 13.34 9.52
CA VAL A 141 -2.99 11.91 9.76
C VAL A 141 -2.32 11.66 11.10
N ASN A 142 -2.72 10.61 11.81
CA ASN A 142 -2.19 10.29 13.14
C ASN A 142 -0.98 9.34 13.09
N TYR A 143 -0.94 8.44 12.10
CA TYR A 143 0.11 7.45 11.95
C TYR A 143 0.58 7.34 10.50
N VAL A 144 1.88 7.16 10.31
CA VAL A 144 2.49 6.75 9.04
C VAL A 144 3.09 5.37 9.23
N LEU A 145 2.69 4.42 8.40
CA LEU A 145 3.24 3.06 8.37
C LEU A 145 4.02 2.87 7.08
N MET A 146 5.20 2.26 7.13
CA MET A 146 5.98 2.04 5.93
C MET A 146 6.81 0.76 6.01
N GLY A 147 6.76 -0.03 4.93
CA GLY A 147 7.47 -1.30 4.78
C GLY A 147 7.99 -1.52 3.36
N ALA A 148 8.24 -2.79 3.01
CA ALA A 148 8.84 -3.22 1.75
C ALA A 148 10.18 -2.53 1.45
N GLY A 149 11.05 -2.47 2.46
CA GLY A 149 12.39 -1.87 2.43
C GLY A 149 12.78 -1.31 3.80
N ILE A 150 13.76 -0.41 3.84
CA ILE A 150 14.33 0.16 5.08
C ILE A 150 14.04 1.67 5.11
N PRO A 151 12.97 2.13 5.77
CA PRO A 151 12.51 3.52 5.74
C PRO A 151 13.28 4.43 6.73
N ARG A 152 14.61 4.50 6.63
CA ARG A 152 15.47 5.21 7.59
C ARG A 152 15.29 6.73 7.62
N GLU A 153 14.91 7.33 6.50
CA GLU A 153 14.85 8.79 6.30
C GLU A 153 13.47 9.35 6.69
N ILE A 154 12.44 8.50 6.74
CA ILE A 154 11.06 8.95 6.90
C ILE A 154 10.81 9.70 8.21
N PRO A 155 11.32 9.29 9.39
CA PRO A 155 11.11 10.06 10.61
C PRO A 155 11.60 11.50 10.50
N ALA A 156 12.80 11.73 9.95
CA ALA A 156 13.34 13.08 9.77
C ALA A 156 12.55 13.90 8.76
N ILE A 157 12.01 13.27 7.70
CA ILE A 157 11.13 13.93 6.74
C ILE A 157 9.88 14.45 7.45
N LEU A 158 9.26 13.62 8.30
CA LEU A 158 8.09 14.02 9.09
C LEU A 158 8.42 15.17 10.04
N ASP A 159 9.59 15.13 10.72
CA ASP A 159 10.04 16.20 11.60
C ASP A 159 10.21 17.52 10.86
N ARG A 160 10.81 17.52 9.65
CA ARG A 160 10.97 18.73 8.82
C ARG A 160 9.64 19.30 8.36
N TYR A 161 8.69 18.44 7.97
CA TYR A 161 7.38 18.88 7.52
C TYR A 161 6.55 19.52 8.64
N THR A 162 6.77 19.17 9.91
CA THR A 162 6.13 19.86 11.03
C THR A 162 6.50 21.34 11.09
N GLN A 163 7.70 21.70 10.62
CA GLN A 163 8.22 23.07 10.58
C GLN A 163 7.99 23.78 9.24
N GLY A 164 7.31 23.12 8.29
CA GLY A 164 7.13 23.66 6.94
C GLY A 164 8.42 23.74 6.13
N GLU A 165 9.42 22.93 6.49
CA GLU A 165 10.70 22.87 5.81
C GLU A 165 10.70 21.88 4.64
N SER A 166 11.58 22.13 3.66
CA SER A 166 11.86 21.18 2.58
C SER A 166 12.42 19.87 3.12
N ALA A 167 12.07 18.75 2.51
CA ALA A 167 12.63 17.43 2.84
C ALA A 167 13.21 16.75 1.61
N THR A 168 14.16 15.87 1.84
CA THR A 168 14.83 15.08 0.81
C THR A 168 14.67 13.60 1.09
N LEU A 169 14.55 12.81 0.02
CA LEU A 169 14.57 11.35 0.06
C LEU A 169 15.51 10.84 -1.03
N LYS A 170 16.44 9.98 -0.65
CA LYS A 170 17.37 9.39 -1.60
C LYS A 170 16.64 8.48 -2.59
N LEU A 171 16.88 8.68 -3.88
CA LEU A 171 16.37 7.84 -4.95
C LEU A 171 17.30 6.65 -5.18
N ASP A 172 16.75 5.42 -5.13
CA ASP A 172 17.46 4.21 -5.51
C ASP A 172 17.62 4.18 -7.03
N VAL A 173 18.84 4.37 -7.53
CA VAL A 173 19.14 4.40 -8.96
C VAL A 173 20.05 3.24 -9.34
N GLN A 174 19.60 2.36 -10.22
CA GLN A 174 20.41 1.27 -10.76
C GLN A 174 21.56 1.82 -11.60
N GLY A 175 22.76 1.25 -11.46
CA GLY A 175 23.95 1.65 -12.21
C GLY A 175 24.71 2.86 -11.63
N LEU A 176 24.32 3.40 -10.48
CA LEU A 176 25.17 4.32 -9.74
C LEU A 176 26.31 3.57 -9.06
N THR A 177 27.53 4.10 -9.19
CA THR A 177 28.73 3.56 -8.56
C THR A 177 29.37 4.63 -7.67
N GLY A 178 29.91 4.22 -6.52
CA GLY A 178 30.59 5.12 -5.60
C GLY A 178 29.66 5.99 -4.73
N PRO A 179 30.11 7.17 -4.27
CA PRO A 179 29.39 8.01 -3.31
C PRO A 179 28.28 8.86 -3.94
N GLU A 180 28.03 8.74 -5.23
CA GLU A 180 26.99 9.52 -5.92
C GLU A 180 25.61 9.21 -5.33
N ALA A 181 24.86 10.24 -5.02
CA ALA A 181 23.48 10.16 -4.55
C ALA A 181 22.59 11.03 -5.42
N VAL A 182 21.38 10.54 -5.67
CA VAL A 182 20.33 11.32 -6.34
C VAL A 182 19.25 11.56 -5.32
N ASP A 183 19.00 12.81 -4.99
CA ASP A 183 18.02 13.20 -3.99
C ASP A 183 16.74 13.73 -4.67
N MET A 184 15.62 13.16 -4.29
CA MET A 184 14.31 13.77 -4.53
C MET A 184 14.07 14.83 -3.47
N VAL A 185 13.51 15.95 -3.87
CA VAL A 185 13.24 17.09 -2.97
C VAL A 185 11.79 17.50 -3.08
N PHE A 186 11.14 17.73 -1.95
CA PHE A 186 9.83 18.36 -1.88
C PHE A 186 9.93 19.55 -0.92
N ASP A 187 9.56 20.74 -1.43
CA ASP A 187 9.56 21.99 -0.67
C ASP A 187 8.12 22.53 -0.55
N PRO A 188 7.54 22.55 0.66
CA PRO A 188 6.21 23.10 0.89
C PRO A 188 6.07 24.57 0.44
N ARG A 189 7.18 25.34 0.44
CA ARG A 189 7.20 26.76 0.03
C ARG A 189 6.95 26.96 -1.48
N THR A 190 7.05 25.88 -2.27
CA THR A 190 6.62 25.90 -3.69
C THR A 190 5.12 26.14 -3.81
N TYR A 191 4.34 25.75 -2.80
CA TYR A 191 2.88 25.80 -2.81
C TYR A 191 2.29 26.84 -1.83
N PHE A 192 2.99 27.11 -0.73
CA PHE A 192 2.52 27.98 0.33
C PHE A 192 3.53 29.10 0.55
N THR A 193 3.09 30.35 0.48
CA THR A 193 3.91 31.50 0.89
C THR A 193 4.41 31.35 2.32
N LYS A 194 3.55 30.82 3.19
CA LYS A 194 3.88 30.43 4.57
C LYS A 194 3.30 29.04 4.83
N PRO A 195 4.12 27.98 4.78
CA PRO A 195 3.65 26.62 5.08
C PRO A 195 3.02 26.54 6.46
N PRO A 196 1.93 25.77 6.62
CA PRO A 196 1.31 25.57 7.94
C PRO A 196 2.22 24.74 8.84
N VAL A 197 2.15 25.00 10.15
CA VAL A 197 2.72 24.13 11.17
C VAL A 197 1.82 22.89 11.28
N LEU A 198 2.39 21.71 11.09
CA LEU A 198 1.65 20.47 11.05
C LEU A 198 1.97 19.59 12.27
N PRO A 199 0.97 18.90 12.85
CA PRO A 199 1.25 17.92 13.89
C PRO A 199 2.08 16.76 13.31
N ARG A 200 3.07 16.30 14.07
CA ARG A 200 3.88 15.14 13.68
C ARG A 200 3.07 13.86 13.86
N PRO A 201 2.85 13.07 12.81
CA PRO A 201 2.27 11.74 12.97
C PRO A 201 3.26 10.79 13.63
N LYS A 202 2.77 9.78 14.34
CA LYS A 202 3.61 8.66 14.80
C LYS A 202 4.06 7.81 13.61
N PHE A 203 5.31 7.37 13.65
CA PHE A 203 5.89 6.53 12.61
C PHE A 203 6.05 5.09 13.07
N LEU A 204 5.40 4.15 12.38
CA LEU A 204 5.55 2.71 12.60
C LEU A 204 6.30 2.09 11.40
N ALA A 205 7.49 1.56 11.65
CA ALA A 205 8.22 0.82 10.62
C ALA A 205 7.73 -0.63 10.56
N ILE A 206 7.38 -1.11 9.36
CA ILE A 206 7.02 -2.51 9.12
C ILE A 206 8.32 -3.27 8.85
N VAL A 207 8.59 -4.28 9.67
CA VAL A 207 9.85 -5.04 9.68
C VAL A 207 9.57 -6.54 9.76
N SER A 208 10.42 -7.35 9.13
CA SER A 208 10.33 -8.81 9.19
C SER A 208 11.16 -9.42 10.32
N THR A 209 12.11 -8.68 10.90
CA THR A 209 13.03 -9.22 11.92
C THR A 209 13.33 -8.21 13.02
N HIS A 210 13.61 -8.72 14.24
CA HIS A 210 14.07 -7.93 15.37
C HIS A 210 15.40 -7.20 15.09
N SER A 211 16.27 -7.81 14.30
CA SER A 211 17.56 -7.20 13.91
C SER A 211 17.34 -5.91 13.09
N LEU A 212 16.41 -5.93 12.13
CA LEU A 212 16.04 -4.74 11.36
C LEU A 212 15.38 -3.67 12.24
N ALA A 213 14.48 -4.08 13.14
CA ALA A 213 13.89 -3.18 14.13
C ALA A 213 14.97 -2.50 14.99
N GLY A 214 15.96 -3.27 15.48
CA GLY A 214 17.08 -2.75 16.26
C GLY A 214 17.96 -1.77 15.48
N ILE A 215 18.18 -2.00 14.18
CA ILE A 215 18.88 -1.05 13.31
C ILE A 215 18.10 0.26 13.20
N LEU A 216 16.80 0.19 12.93
CA LEU A 216 15.93 1.36 12.79
C LEU A 216 15.79 2.13 14.10
N ALA A 217 15.65 1.43 15.23
CA ALA A 217 15.56 2.07 16.55
C ALA A 217 16.81 2.92 16.89
N ARG A 218 17.99 2.51 16.41
CA ARG A 218 19.27 3.17 16.71
C ARG A 218 19.82 4.08 15.62
N LYS A 219 19.48 3.80 14.34
CA LYS A 219 20.15 4.41 13.17
C LYS A 219 19.18 5.06 12.18
N ALA A 220 17.89 5.13 12.46
CA ALA A 220 16.99 5.96 11.67
C ALA A 220 17.32 7.45 11.86
N PHE A 221 17.05 8.25 10.86
CA PHE A 221 17.14 9.69 10.97
C PHE A 221 15.86 10.20 11.61
N GLY A 222 15.89 10.53 12.91
CA GLY A 222 14.71 10.89 13.71
C GLY A 222 14.10 9.72 14.48
N HIS A 223 12.91 9.95 15.06
CA HIS A 223 12.27 9.03 16.01
C HIS A 223 11.33 8.03 15.35
N VAL A 224 11.59 6.73 15.56
CA VAL A 224 10.66 5.63 15.23
C VAL A 224 9.77 5.38 16.43
N ASP A 225 8.46 5.56 16.29
CA ASP A 225 7.50 5.49 17.39
C ASP A 225 7.10 4.05 17.75
N GLY A 226 7.30 3.09 16.84
CA GLY A 226 7.01 1.69 17.06
C GLY A 226 7.23 0.84 15.81
N PHE A 227 6.86 -0.44 15.90
CA PHE A 227 7.07 -1.41 14.82
C PHE A 227 5.82 -2.23 14.53
N VAL A 228 5.64 -2.60 13.27
CA VAL A 228 4.80 -3.72 12.89
C VAL A 228 5.73 -4.87 12.46
N VAL A 229 5.64 -5.99 13.15
CA VAL A 229 6.45 -7.19 12.89
C VAL A 229 5.67 -8.09 11.95
N GLU A 230 6.11 -8.14 10.69
CA GLU A 230 5.41 -8.85 9.62
C GLU A 230 6.01 -10.23 9.39
N ALA A 231 5.19 -11.26 9.59
CA ALA A 231 5.54 -12.64 9.30
C ALA A 231 5.30 -12.99 7.81
N PRO A 232 5.94 -14.05 7.30
CA PRO A 232 5.84 -14.46 5.89
C PRO A 232 4.43 -14.81 5.40
N GLU A 233 3.51 -15.09 6.28
CA GLU A 233 2.10 -15.41 5.96
C GLU A 233 1.27 -14.16 5.60
N ALA A 234 1.81 -12.96 5.77
CA ALA A 234 1.15 -11.72 5.39
C ALA A 234 0.91 -11.63 3.88
N GLY A 235 -0.17 -10.97 3.48
CA GLY A 235 -0.49 -10.72 2.07
C GLY A 235 0.36 -9.62 1.44
N GLY A 236 0.37 -9.56 0.12
CA GLY A 236 1.14 -8.56 -0.63
C GLY A 236 2.61 -8.93 -0.78
N HIS A 237 3.49 -7.92 -0.72
CA HIS A 237 4.93 -8.13 -0.80
C HIS A 237 5.46 -8.71 0.52
N ASN A 238 6.22 -9.80 0.41
CA ASN A 238 6.90 -10.40 1.54
C ASN A 238 8.41 -10.10 1.50
N ALA A 239 9.05 -10.06 2.66
CA ALA A 239 10.50 -10.09 2.72
C ALA A 239 11.00 -11.42 2.10
N PRO A 240 12.06 -11.42 1.27
CA PRO A 240 12.64 -12.65 0.77
C PRO A 240 13.14 -13.52 1.93
N PRO A 241 12.98 -14.87 1.87
CA PRO A 241 13.54 -15.75 2.89
C PRO A 241 15.07 -15.67 2.91
N ARG A 242 15.65 -15.98 4.04
CA ARG A 242 17.13 -16.08 4.18
C ARG A 242 17.71 -17.34 3.55
N GLY A 243 16.88 -18.38 3.38
CA GLY A 243 17.20 -19.58 2.62
C GLY A 243 17.00 -19.37 1.12
N LYS A 244 17.43 -20.37 0.34
CA LYS A 244 17.22 -20.40 -1.12
C LYS A 244 16.28 -21.53 -1.53
N ASP A 245 15.72 -22.23 -0.56
CA ASP A 245 14.88 -23.40 -0.81
C ASP A 245 13.53 -22.97 -1.35
N VAL A 246 13.02 -23.76 -2.28
CA VAL A 246 11.69 -23.61 -2.86
C VAL A 246 10.93 -24.92 -2.73
N ASN A 247 9.61 -24.84 -2.66
CA ASN A 247 8.76 -26.03 -2.69
C ASN A 247 8.55 -26.53 -4.13
N GLU A 248 7.80 -27.61 -4.29
CA GLU A 248 7.48 -28.23 -5.60
C GLU A 248 6.76 -27.27 -6.56
N ARG A 249 6.11 -26.23 -6.04
CA ARG A 249 5.44 -25.19 -6.81
C ARG A 249 6.36 -24.02 -7.18
N GLY A 250 7.61 -24.02 -6.71
CA GLY A 250 8.56 -22.93 -6.90
C GLY A 250 8.35 -21.73 -5.95
N GLU A 251 7.55 -21.90 -4.88
CA GLU A 251 7.37 -20.89 -3.85
C GLU A 251 8.56 -20.86 -2.89
N PRO A 252 9.04 -19.69 -2.48
CA PRO A 252 10.12 -19.57 -1.50
C PRO A 252 9.69 -20.18 -0.15
N GLN A 253 10.58 -20.96 0.46
CA GLN A 253 10.34 -21.55 1.78
C GLN A 253 10.93 -20.68 2.88
N TYR A 254 10.12 -20.41 3.89
CA TYR A 254 10.51 -19.64 5.06
C TYR A 254 10.83 -20.56 6.24
N GLY A 255 11.92 -20.27 6.93
CA GLY A 255 12.40 -21.04 8.08
C GLY A 255 12.40 -20.20 9.37
N PRO A 256 12.84 -20.79 10.50
CA PRO A 256 12.84 -20.10 11.81
C PRO A 256 13.58 -18.76 11.83
N ARG A 257 14.57 -18.57 10.94
CA ARG A 257 15.36 -17.33 10.81
C ARG A 257 14.61 -16.18 10.14
N ASP A 258 13.45 -16.44 9.54
CA ASP A 258 12.61 -15.47 8.85
C ASP A 258 11.55 -14.89 9.77
N TYR A 259 11.44 -15.38 10.99
CA TYR A 259 10.58 -14.84 12.04
C TYR A 259 11.37 -13.99 13.04
N ALA A 260 10.73 -12.97 13.56
CA ALA A 260 11.33 -12.12 14.57
C ALA A 260 11.33 -12.80 15.95
N ASP A 261 12.41 -12.65 16.69
CA ASP A 261 12.44 -12.97 18.12
C ASP A 261 11.67 -11.88 18.89
N LEU A 262 10.55 -12.26 19.50
CA LEU A 262 9.67 -11.34 20.23
C LEU A 262 10.25 -10.90 21.58
N ALA A 263 11.12 -11.70 22.21
CA ALA A 263 11.84 -11.26 23.39
C ALA A 263 12.80 -10.12 23.07
N ALA A 264 13.56 -10.26 21.99
CA ALA A 264 14.42 -9.20 21.48
C ALA A 264 13.62 -7.95 21.03
N MET A 265 12.40 -8.12 20.51
CA MET A 265 11.53 -6.97 20.19
C MET A 265 11.14 -6.18 21.45
N ARG A 266 10.80 -6.87 22.57
CA ARG A 266 10.47 -6.22 23.84
C ARG A 266 11.66 -5.44 24.41
N GLU A 267 12.87 -5.98 24.29
CA GLU A 267 14.10 -5.32 24.77
C GLU A 267 14.38 -3.99 24.08
N LEU A 268 13.81 -3.75 22.87
CA LEU A 268 13.92 -2.45 22.19
C LEU A 268 13.15 -1.33 22.89
N GLY A 269 12.26 -1.64 23.84
CA GLY A 269 11.48 -0.66 24.59
C GLY A 269 10.55 0.21 23.72
N ARG A 270 10.11 -0.31 22.56
CA ARG A 270 9.19 0.36 21.65
C ARG A 270 7.92 -0.49 21.48
N PRO A 271 6.74 0.14 21.36
CA PRO A 271 5.52 -0.61 21.06
C PRO A 271 5.63 -1.34 19.74
N PHE A 272 5.08 -2.56 19.66
CA PHE A 272 5.02 -3.30 18.41
C PHE A 272 3.73 -4.09 18.26
N TRP A 273 3.34 -4.33 17.03
CA TRP A 273 2.17 -5.11 16.61
C TRP A 273 2.63 -6.28 15.76
N LEU A 274 1.91 -7.40 15.80
CA LEU A 274 2.21 -8.56 14.96
C LEU A 274 1.31 -8.56 13.72
N ALA A 275 1.86 -8.89 12.56
CA ALA A 275 1.15 -9.02 11.29
C ALA A 275 1.48 -10.35 10.60
N GLY A 276 0.50 -10.97 9.92
CA GLY A 276 0.69 -12.21 9.18
C GLY A 276 0.54 -13.48 10.02
N ASN A 277 0.82 -13.45 11.30
CA ASN A 277 0.83 -14.61 12.20
C ASN A 277 -0.54 -15.26 12.48
N GLY A 278 -1.59 -14.74 11.91
CA GLY A 278 -2.95 -15.17 12.15
C GLY A 278 -3.89 -14.04 12.52
N SER A 279 -5.18 -14.31 12.51
CA SER A 279 -6.23 -13.32 12.76
C SER A 279 -7.40 -14.00 13.45
N SER A 280 -7.18 -14.43 14.70
CA SER A 280 -8.24 -15.01 15.56
C SER A 280 -8.15 -14.44 16.97
N PRO A 281 -9.19 -14.64 17.82
CA PRO A 281 -9.16 -14.27 19.23
C PRO A 281 -7.97 -14.84 20.00
N GLU A 282 -7.61 -16.11 19.72
CA GLU A 282 -6.51 -16.80 20.37
C GLU A 282 -5.15 -16.17 19.96
N VAL A 283 -5.01 -15.82 18.68
CA VAL A 283 -3.80 -15.15 18.18
C VAL A 283 -3.68 -13.74 18.79
N MET A 284 -4.79 -13.03 18.94
CA MET A 284 -4.81 -11.73 19.63
C MET A 284 -4.33 -11.87 21.09
N LYS A 285 -4.87 -12.86 21.82
CA LYS A 285 -4.46 -13.15 23.18
C LYS A 285 -2.98 -13.51 23.29
N ALA A 286 -2.49 -14.38 22.39
CA ALA A 286 -1.09 -14.76 22.34
C ALA A 286 -0.16 -13.58 22.00
N ALA A 287 -0.56 -12.70 21.09
CA ALA A 287 0.18 -11.49 20.78
C ALA A 287 0.32 -10.57 21.99
N LEU A 288 -0.76 -10.30 22.71
CA LEU A 288 -0.74 -9.50 23.94
C LEU A 288 0.14 -10.16 25.03
N ALA A 289 0.04 -11.47 25.20
CA ALA A 289 0.88 -12.22 26.15
C ALA A 289 2.38 -12.17 25.78
N SER A 290 2.71 -12.04 24.50
CA SER A 290 4.08 -11.87 24.03
C SER A 290 4.65 -10.46 24.22
N GLY A 291 3.83 -9.50 24.70
CA GLY A 291 4.18 -8.10 24.90
C GLY A 291 3.94 -7.21 23.67
N ALA A 292 3.24 -7.70 22.64
CA ALA A 292 2.78 -6.84 21.56
C ALA A 292 1.56 -6.01 22.00
N GLU A 293 1.38 -4.84 21.40
CA GLU A 293 0.21 -3.96 21.61
C GLU A 293 -1.07 -4.47 20.93
N GLY A 294 -0.94 -5.49 20.08
CA GLY A 294 -2.03 -6.09 19.35
C GLY A 294 -1.62 -6.65 17.99
N LEU A 295 -2.57 -6.68 17.06
CA LEU A 295 -2.38 -7.20 15.71
C LEU A 295 -2.56 -6.12 14.64
N GLN A 296 -1.76 -6.20 13.57
CA GLN A 296 -2.12 -5.62 12.28
C GLN A 296 -2.76 -6.70 11.41
N VAL A 297 -3.98 -6.45 10.96
CA VAL A 297 -4.78 -7.41 10.20
C VAL A 297 -5.10 -6.83 8.83
N GLY A 298 -4.75 -7.55 7.77
CA GLY A 298 -5.06 -7.18 6.38
C GLY A 298 -6.19 -8.03 5.81
N THR A 299 -5.96 -9.32 5.67
CA THR A 299 -6.78 -10.26 4.89
C THR A 299 -8.26 -10.24 5.29
N LEU A 300 -8.58 -10.27 6.59
CA LEU A 300 -9.98 -10.25 7.03
C LEU A 300 -10.66 -8.91 6.67
N PHE A 301 -9.96 -7.79 6.72
CA PHE A 301 -10.51 -6.50 6.31
C PHE A 301 -10.57 -6.31 4.79
N ALA A 302 -9.69 -6.99 4.03
CA ALA A 302 -9.60 -6.82 2.59
C ALA A 302 -10.89 -7.17 1.84
N PHE A 303 -11.67 -8.10 2.37
CA PHE A 303 -12.90 -8.59 1.72
C PHE A 303 -14.17 -8.20 2.49
N SER A 304 -14.06 -7.33 3.50
CA SER A 304 -15.24 -6.74 4.18
C SER A 304 -15.99 -5.77 3.27
N ASP A 305 -17.25 -5.51 3.60
CA ASP A 305 -18.15 -4.68 2.79
C ASP A 305 -17.58 -3.26 2.55
N GLU A 306 -16.85 -2.71 3.53
CA GLU A 306 -16.29 -1.35 3.47
C GLU A 306 -15.00 -1.24 2.68
N SER A 307 -14.34 -2.36 2.34
CA SER A 307 -13.12 -2.34 1.53
C SER A 307 -13.40 -1.91 0.09
N GLY A 308 -12.36 -1.43 -0.60
CA GLY A 308 -12.47 -1.00 -1.98
C GLY A 308 -12.54 -2.14 -3.02
N VAL A 309 -12.34 -3.40 -2.63
CA VAL A 309 -12.44 -4.56 -3.54
C VAL A 309 -13.83 -4.62 -4.15
N THR A 310 -13.93 -4.98 -5.44
CA THR A 310 -15.25 -5.08 -6.10
C THR A 310 -16.12 -6.13 -5.45
N PRO A 311 -17.47 -5.92 -5.38
CA PRO A 311 -18.39 -6.89 -4.79
C PRO A 311 -18.27 -8.29 -5.38
N GLU A 312 -18.04 -8.38 -6.68
CA GLU A 312 -17.85 -9.65 -7.39
C GLU A 312 -16.65 -10.43 -6.88
N ILE A 313 -15.48 -9.77 -6.77
CA ILE A 313 -14.27 -10.40 -6.25
C ILE A 313 -14.44 -10.78 -4.78
N LYS A 314 -15.04 -9.90 -3.94
CA LYS A 314 -15.31 -10.22 -2.52
C LYS A 314 -16.12 -11.52 -2.41
N ARG A 315 -17.25 -11.60 -3.12
CA ARG A 315 -18.11 -12.78 -3.11
C ARG A 315 -17.35 -14.04 -3.49
N GLN A 316 -16.61 -14.02 -4.60
CA GLN A 316 -15.80 -15.17 -5.05
C GLN A 316 -14.76 -15.59 -4.02
N VAL A 317 -14.07 -14.63 -3.40
CA VAL A 317 -13.04 -14.94 -2.38
C VAL A 317 -13.68 -15.54 -1.13
N VAL A 318 -14.80 -15.00 -0.65
CA VAL A 318 -15.52 -15.54 0.50
C VAL A 318 -16.02 -16.96 0.22
N GLU A 319 -16.61 -17.19 -0.95
CA GLU A 319 -17.06 -18.52 -1.37
C GLU A 319 -15.91 -19.55 -1.42
N LEU A 320 -14.75 -19.17 -1.98
CA LEU A 320 -13.57 -20.02 -2.01
C LEU A 320 -13.02 -20.29 -0.61
N ALA A 321 -12.98 -19.29 0.24
CA ALA A 321 -12.49 -19.42 1.60
C ALA A 321 -13.38 -20.35 2.44
N VAL A 322 -14.69 -20.12 2.44
CA VAL A 322 -15.67 -20.90 3.21
C VAL A 322 -15.75 -22.33 2.71
N SER A 323 -15.60 -22.57 1.40
CA SER A 323 -15.56 -23.93 0.82
C SER A 323 -14.21 -24.65 0.97
N GLY A 324 -13.21 -24.00 1.59
CA GLY A 324 -11.85 -24.55 1.75
C GLY A 324 -11.05 -24.64 0.45
N LYS A 325 -11.51 -24.01 -0.64
CA LYS A 325 -10.89 -24.06 -1.98
C LYS A 325 -9.94 -22.89 -2.27
N ALA A 326 -9.82 -21.92 -1.35
CA ALA A 326 -8.90 -20.80 -1.54
C ALA A 326 -7.44 -21.28 -1.59
N VAL A 327 -6.74 -20.95 -2.67
CA VAL A 327 -5.32 -21.26 -2.86
C VAL A 327 -4.54 -19.99 -2.99
N VAL A 328 -3.59 -19.78 -2.07
CA VAL A 328 -2.64 -18.66 -2.11
C VAL A 328 -1.31 -19.18 -2.63
N TYR A 329 -0.71 -18.43 -3.53
CA TYR A 329 0.59 -18.70 -4.13
C TYR A 329 1.55 -17.56 -3.83
N THR A 330 2.72 -17.87 -3.25
CA THR A 330 3.78 -16.89 -3.01
C THR A 330 4.67 -16.81 -4.26
N ASP A 331 4.33 -15.92 -5.19
CA ASP A 331 5.01 -15.79 -6.47
C ASP A 331 6.31 -14.98 -6.34
N PRO A 332 7.50 -15.59 -6.54
CA PRO A 332 8.79 -14.89 -6.43
C PRO A 332 9.08 -13.97 -7.63
N ARG A 333 8.30 -14.04 -8.69
CA ARG A 333 8.55 -13.33 -9.96
C ARG A 333 7.56 -12.24 -10.29
N ILE A 334 6.32 -12.32 -9.79
CA ILE A 334 5.22 -11.44 -10.22
C ILE A 334 5.54 -9.96 -10.07
N SER A 335 6.19 -9.56 -8.97
CA SER A 335 6.44 -8.14 -8.67
C SER A 335 7.67 -7.59 -9.39
N PRO A 336 7.54 -6.46 -10.11
CA PRO A 336 8.69 -5.75 -10.67
C PRO A 336 9.71 -5.27 -9.63
N THR A 337 9.35 -5.25 -8.35
CA THR A 337 10.25 -4.86 -7.26
C THR A 337 11.25 -5.95 -6.88
N GLY A 338 11.07 -7.18 -7.39
CA GLY A 338 11.89 -8.33 -7.03
C GLY A 338 11.54 -8.99 -5.69
N PHE A 339 10.54 -8.49 -4.97
CA PHE A 339 10.04 -9.11 -3.75
C PHE A 339 9.05 -10.23 -4.09
N PRO A 340 9.04 -11.36 -3.34
CA PRO A 340 7.94 -12.31 -3.40
C PRO A 340 6.61 -11.63 -3.12
N PHE A 341 5.55 -12.08 -3.78
CA PHE A 341 4.24 -11.45 -3.66
C PHE A 341 3.15 -12.52 -3.62
N LYS A 342 2.29 -12.47 -2.60
CA LYS A 342 1.20 -13.43 -2.46
C LYS A 342 0.03 -13.10 -3.35
N VAL A 343 -0.43 -14.11 -4.09
CA VAL A 343 -1.55 -14.03 -5.04
C VAL A 343 -2.58 -15.10 -4.70
N LEU A 344 -3.84 -14.73 -4.64
CA LEU A 344 -4.93 -15.68 -4.62
C LEU A 344 -5.18 -16.20 -6.05
N GLU A 345 -5.18 -17.51 -6.22
CA GLU A 345 -5.55 -18.11 -7.49
C GLU A 345 -7.06 -17.92 -7.72
N LEU A 346 -7.38 -17.09 -8.69
CA LEU A 346 -8.76 -16.74 -9.03
C LEU A 346 -8.93 -16.71 -10.56
N PRO A 347 -9.81 -17.56 -11.15
CA PRO A 347 -10.04 -17.59 -12.58
C PRO A 347 -10.41 -16.23 -13.17
N GLY A 348 -9.93 -15.94 -14.37
CA GLY A 348 -10.20 -14.67 -15.07
C GLY A 348 -9.43 -13.46 -14.53
N THR A 349 -8.54 -13.65 -13.57
CA THR A 349 -7.63 -12.62 -13.06
C THR A 349 -6.21 -12.82 -13.61
N MET A 350 -5.27 -11.96 -13.24
CA MET A 350 -3.86 -12.09 -13.62
C MET A 350 -3.14 -13.28 -12.94
N SER A 351 -3.80 -13.99 -12.02
CA SER A 351 -3.29 -15.27 -11.49
C SER A 351 -3.45 -16.42 -12.48
N ASP A 352 -4.39 -16.30 -13.42
CA ASP A 352 -4.67 -17.26 -14.47
C ASP A 352 -3.67 -17.06 -15.64
N ALA A 353 -2.97 -18.11 -16.04
CA ALA A 353 -1.96 -18.07 -17.09
C ALA A 353 -2.54 -17.56 -18.41
N SER A 354 -3.73 -18.01 -18.80
CA SER A 354 -4.38 -17.58 -20.04
C SER A 354 -4.69 -16.07 -20.05
N SER A 355 -5.13 -15.54 -18.91
CA SER A 355 -5.38 -14.10 -18.72
C SER A 355 -4.08 -13.29 -18.77
N PHE A 356 -2.99 -13.84 -18.20
CA PHE A 356 -1.68 -13.20 -18.21
C PHE A 356 -1.07 -13.17 -19.63
N ASP A 357 -1.09 -14.29 -20.32
CA ASP A 357 -0.51 -14.43 -21.66
C ASP A 357 -1.24 -13.58 -22.71
N ALA A 358 -2.56 -13.42 -22.57
CA ALA A 358 -3.38 -12.59 -23.44
C ALA A 358 -3.19 -11.07 -23.20
N ARG A 359 -2.48 -10.64 -22.14
CA ARG A 359 -2.34 -9.23 -21.81
C ARG A 359 -1.34 -8.52 -22.71
N PRO A 360 -1.75 -7.48 -23.49
CA PRO A 360 -0.79 -6.61 -24.16
C PRO A 360 0.07 -5.86 -23.12
N LYS A 361 1.39 -6.04 -23.16
CA LYS A 361 2.29 -5.34 -22.24
C LYS A 361 2.29 -3.83 -22.50
N ARG A 362 2.05 -3.05 -21.45
CA ARG A 362 2.07 -1.59 -21.47
C ARG A 362 2.32 -1.01 -20.07
N CYS A 363 2.89 0.19 -20.02
CA CYS A 363 3.14 0.92 -18.78
C CYS A 363 2.51 2.31 -18.88
N ASP A 364 1.35 2.50 -18.28
CA ASP A 364 0.55 3.71 -18.30
C ASP A 364 0.35 4.36 -16.91
N LEU A 365 0.77 3.71 -15.84
CA LEU A 365 0.72 4.22 -14.45
C LEU A 365 2.11 4.48 -13.85
N GLY A 366 3.08 3.61 -14.08
CA GLY A 366 4.50 3.84 -13.86
C GLY A 366 5.00 3.88 -12.41
N TYR A 367 4.21 3.45 -11.39
CA TYR A 367 4.61 3.54 -9.98
C TYR A 367 5.75 2.59 -9.59
N LEU A 368 5.84 1.42 -10.22
CA LEU A 368 6.84 0.39 -9.91
C LEU A 368 8.02 0.39 -10.89
N ARG A 369 8.22 1.46 -11.63
CA ARG A 369 9.42 1.60 -12.47
C ARG A 369 10.65 1.84 -11.59
N ALA A 370 11.73 1.11 -11.85
CA ALA A 370 13.03 1.37 -11.26
C ALA A 370 13.71 2.53 -11.98
N ALA A 371 14.34 3.43 -11.21
CA ALA A 371 15.23 4.44 -11.77
C ALA A 371 16.56 3.81 -12.18
N TYR A 372 17.15 4.26 -13.29
CA TYR A 372 18.47 3.82 -13.74
C TYR A 372 19.23 4.98 -14.37
N ARG A 373 20.56 4.92 -14.32
CA ARG A 373 21.42 5.91 -14.98
C ARG A 373 21.51 5.60 -16.48
N LYS A 374 21.20 6.57 -17.31
CA LYS A 374 21.40 6.48 -18.75
C LYS A 374 22.85 6.79 -19.12
N GLU A 375 23.25 6.47 -20.37
CA GLU A 375 24.57 6.77 -20.90
C GLU A 375 24.89 8.27 -20.90
N ASP A 376 23.89 9.12 -21.11
CA ASP A 376 24.03 10.59 -21.06
C ASP A 376 24.11 11.17 -19.64
N GLY A 377 24.12 10.31 -18.61
CA GLY A 377 24.16 10.69 -17.20
C GLY A 377 22.79 11.10 -16.62
N THR A 378 21.73 11.19 -17.40
CA THR A 378 20.38 11.50 -16.90
C THR A 378 19.71 10.28 -16.28
N ILE A 379 18.64 10.49 -15.53
CA ILE A 379 17.87 9.40 -14.91
C ILE A 379 16.75 8.94 -15.84
N GLY A 380 16.75 7.67 -16.15
CA GLY A 380 15.69 6.98 -16.88
C GLY A 380 14.85 6.09 -15.95
N PHE A 381 13.75 5.55 -16.51
CA PHE A 381 12.82 4.67 -15.79
C PHE A 381 12.44 3.47 -16.62
N ARG A 382 12.51 2.28 -16.02
CA ARG A 382 12.15 1.02 -16.66
C ARG A 382 11.42 0.10 -15.69
N CYS A 383 10.65 -0.85 -16.26
CA CYS A 383 9.90 -1.84 -15.51
C CYS A 383 9.88 -3.15 -16.31
N ALA A 384 10.24 -4.27 -15.70
CA ALA A 384 10.24 -5.57 -16.36
C ALA A 384 8.85 -6.06 -16.82
N SER A 385 7.76 -5.38 -16.45
CA SER A 385 6.41 -5.62 -16.98
C SER A 385 5.94 -4.63 -18.05
N GLU A 386 6.80 -3.70 -18.50
CA GLU A 386 6.55 -2.89 -19.69
C GLU A 386 6.81 -3.71 -20.97
N PRO A 387 6.55 -3.17 -22.18
CA PRO A 387 6.88 -3.89 -23.42
C PRO A 387 8.34 -4.34 -23.45
N ASP A 388 8.58 -5.62 -23.76
CA ASP A 388 9.91 -6.24 -23.65
C ASP A 388 10.97 -5.47 -24.44
N ARG A 389 10.64 -5.06 -25.67
CA ARG A 389 11.54 -4.26 -26.51
C ARG A 389 11.95 -2.96 -25.82
N GLU A 390 11.02 -2.26 -25.18
CA GLU A 390 11.29 -1.00 -24.49
C GLU A 390 12.14 -1.23 -23.23
N PHE A 391 11.86 -2.29 -22.48
CA PHE A 391 12.63 -2.65 -21.30
C PHE A 391 14.10 -2.98 -21.66
N LEU A 392 14.30 -3.81 -22.67
CA LEU A 392 15.64 -4.19 -23.15
C LEU A 392 16.41 -3.00 -23.74
N LYS A 393 15.74 -2.13 -24.53
CA LYS A 393 16.33 -0.89 -25.06
C LYS A 393 16.83 0.05 -23.95
N LYS A 394 16.19 0.02 -22.79
CA LYS A 394 16.60 0.77 -21.58
C LYS A 394 17.65 0.04 -20.73
N GLY A 395 18.29 -1.00 -21.29
CA GLY A 395 19.32 -1.78 -20.59
C GLY A 395 18.75 -2.70 -19.50
N GLY A 396 17.48 -3.11 -19.58
CA GLY A 396 16.89 -4.13 -18.72
C GLY A 396 17.44 -5.53 -19.03
N ASP A 397 17.50 -6.38 -18.02
CA ASP A 397 17.93 -7.78 -18.18
C ASP A 397 16.75 -8.64 -18.64
N ALA A 398 16.94 -9.38 -19.76
CA ALA A 398 15.95 -10.32 -20.28
C ALA A 398 15.49 -11.37 -19.25
N ALA A 399 16.37 -11.75 -18.33
CA ALA A 399 16.07 -12.70 -17.26
C ALA A 399 15.03 -12.18 -16.24
N GLU A 400 14.83 -10.87 -16.16
CA GLU A 400 13.83 -10.25 -15.29
C GLU A 400 12.41 -10.28 -15.86
N ILE A 401 12.24 -10.51 -17.17
CA ILE A 401 10.94 -10.40 -17.88
C ILE A 401 9.96 -11.54 -17.53
N PRO A 402 10.39 -12.83 -17.47
CA PRO A 402 9.46 -13.94 -17.27
C PRO A 402 8.67 -13.84 -15.99
N GLY A 403 7.34 -14.00 -16.07
CA GLY A 403 6.42 -13.99 -14.92
C GLY A 403 6.08 -12.59 -14.36
N ARG A 404 6.74 -11.52 -14.80
CA ARG A 404 6.48 -10.14 -14.32
C ARG A 404 5.11 -9.65 -14.76
N LYS A 405 4.31 -9.22 -13.78
CA LYS A 405 2.96 -8.68 -14.03
C LYS A 405 2.91 -7.18 -13.74
N CYS A 406 2.06 -6.48 -14.46
CA CYS A 406 1.82 -5.05 -14.20
C CYS A 406 0.94 -4.87 -12.96
N LEU A 407 1.53 -4.91 -11.76
CA LEU A 407 0.78 -4.76 -10.51
C LEU A 407 0.07 -3.40 -10.42
N CYS A 408 0.59 -2.33 -11.01
CA CYS A 408 -0.06 -1.02 -11.01
C CYS A 408 -1.48 -1.10 -11.60
N ASN A 409 -1.61 -1.67 -12.81
CA ASN A 409 -2.91 -1.83 -13.47
C ASN A 409 -3.76 -2.92 -12.81
N ALA A 410 -3.16 -4.05 -12.49
CA ALA A 410 -3.89 -5.19 -11.97
C ALA A 410 -4.48 -4.94 -10.57
N LEU A 411 -3.77 -4.24 -9.68
CA LEU A 411 -4.31 -3.82 -8.39
C LEU A 411 -5.42 -2.76 -8.53
N SER A 412 -5.32 -1.87 -9.54
CA SER A 412 -6.43 -0.97 -9.86
C SER A 412 -7.66 -1.72 -10.36
N GLY A 413 -7.46 -2.83 -11.07
CA GLY A 413 -8.53 -3.73 -11.52
C GLY A 413 -9.29 -4.36 -10.35
N THR A 414 -8.60 -4.68 -9.26
CA THR A 414 -9.20 -5.30 -8.06
C THR A 414 -10.27 -4.41 -7.40
N ILE A 415 -10.17 -3.09 -7.57
CA ILE A 415 -11.12 -2.11 -7.03
C ILE A 415 -12.07 -1.54 -8.09
N GLY A 416 -12.23 -2.21 -9.23
CA GLY A 416 -13.13 -1.78 -10.31
C GLY A 416 -12.63 -0.56 -11.11
N MET A 417 -11.36 -0.24 -11.00
CA MET A 417 -10.73 0.88 -11.71
C MET A 417 -9.74 0.40 -12.79
N ALA A 418 -10.04 -0.72 -13.44
CA ALA A 418 -9.26 -1.21 -14.56
C ALA A 418 -9.29 -0.25 -15.74
N GLN A 419 -8.15 -0.03 -16.40
CA GLN A 419 -8.11 0.76 -17.62
C GLN A 419 -8.74 -0.01 -18.79
N PHE A 420 -9.65 0.64 -19.51
CA PHE A 420 -10.13 0.20 -20.79
C PHE A 420 -9.29 0.85 -21.89
N ASN A 421 -8.61 0.06 -22.68
CA ASN A 421 -7.64 0.52 -23.67
C ASN A 421 -8.25 0.77 -25.06
N LYS A 422 -7.54 1.51 -25.92
CA LYS A 422 -8.03 1.84 -27.28
C LYS A 422 -8.22 0.63 -28.17
N ASP A 423 -7.43 -0.43 -27.95
CA ASP A 423 -7.52 -1.70 -28.68
C ASP A 423 -8.64 -2.62 -28.16
N GLY A 424 -9.47 -2.15 -27.22
CA GLY A 424 -10.55 -2.92 -26.64
C GLY A 424 -10.14 -3.79 -25.43
N TYR A 425 -8.84 -3.88 -25.11
CA TYR A 425 -8.39 -4.65 -23.95
C TYR A 425 -8.80 -3.96 -22.65
N HIS A 426 -9.36 -4.74 -21.73
CA HIS A 426 -9.69 -4.32 -20.37
C HIS A 426 -8.72 -4.97 -19.39
N GLU A 427 -7.97 -4.17 -18.64
CA GLU A 427 -6.98 -4.66 -17.68
C GLU A 427 -7.63 -5.58 -16.65
N LYS A 428 -6.98 -6.73 -16.38
CA LYS A 428 -7.49 -7.73 -15.45
C LYS A 428 -6.97 -7.47 -14.03
N ALA A 429 -7.77 -7.86 -13.04
CA ALA A 429 -7.40 -7.75 -11.63
C ALA A 429 -6.28 -8.74 -11.25
N VAL A 430 -5.54 -8.41 -10.19
CA VAL A 430 -4.79 -9.37 -9.38
C VAL A 430 -5.30 -9.29 -7.95
N VAL A 431 -5.68 -10.42 -7.39
CA VAL A 431 -6.15 -10.47 -5.99
C VAL A 431 -5.01 -10.93 -5.11
N THR A 432 -4.63 -10.09 -4.14
CA THR A 432 -3.63 -10.44 -3.14
C THR A 432 -4.27 -10.64 -1.78
N THR A 433 -3.78 -11.64 -1.07
CA THR A 433 -4.23 -11.96 0.30
C THR A 433 -3.11 -12.71 1.03
N GLY A 434 -3.14 -12.72 2.36
CA GLY A 434 -2.31 -13.61 3.16
C GLY A 434 -2.86 -15.03 3.23
N ASP A 435 -2.06 -15.93 3.78
CA ASP A 435 -2.44 -17.34 3.96
C ASP A 435 -3.67 -17.50 4.86
N GLN A 436 -3.98 -16.47 5.64
CA GLN A 436 -5.14 -16.39 6.55
C GLN A 436 -6.50 -16.25 5.84
N VAL A 437 -6.55 -16.17 4.51
CA VAL A 437 -7.83 -16.10 3.78
C VAL A 437 -8.75 -17.28 4.10
N LYS A 438 -8.19 -18.47 4.33
CA LYS A 438 -8.93 -19.68 4.73
C LYS A 438 -9.63 -19.52 6.09
N LYS A 439 -9.13 -18.63 6.95
CA LYS A 439 -9.68 -18.34 8.27
C LYS A 439 -10.97 -17.52 8.24
N LEU A 440 -11.38 -17.03 7.08
CA LEU A 440 -12.73 -16.46 6.92
C LEU A 440 -13.81 -17.47 7.29
N ALA A 441 -13.59 -18.76 7.04
CA ALA A 441 -14.52 -19.83 7.44
C ALA A 441 -14.70 -19.97 8.96
N ASP A 442 -13.72 -19.52 9.77
CA ASP A 442 -13.74 -19.71 11.22
C ASP A 442 -14.77 -18.76 11.90
N PHE A 443 -15.08 -17.62 11.30
CA PHE A 443 -16.01 -16.65 11.89
C PHE A 443 -17.27 -16.39 11.04
N LEU A 444 -17.28 -16.83 9.79
CA LEU A 444 -18.44 -16.68 8.90
C LEU A 444 -19.34 -17.89 8.95
N PRO A 445 -20.64 -17.74 9.27
CA PRO A 445 -21.61 -18.82 9.17
C PRO A 445 -21.65 -19.42 7.76
N PRO A 446 -21.94 -20.74 7.63
CA PRO A 446 -22.15 -21.35 6.33
C PRO A 446 -23.19 -20.59 5.50
N GLY A 447 -22.90 -20.38 4.22
CA GLY A 447 -23.79 -19.65 3.31
C GLY A 447 -23.64 -18.12 3.35
N THR A 448 -22.79 -17.57 4.23
CA THR A 448 -22.44 -16.15 4.23
C THR A 448 -21.59 -15.82 3.01
N THR A 449 -21.93 -14.74 2.31
CA THR A 449 -21.22 -14.26 1.12
C THR A 449 -20.60 -12.88 1.30
N HIS A 450 -20.89 -12.21 2.43
CA HIS A 450 -20.40 -10.87 2.76
C HIS A 450 -20.29 -10.68 4.29
N TYR A 451 -19.54 -9.72 4.76
CA TYR A 451 -19.38 -9.36 6.16
C TYR A 451 -18.79 -7.95 6.29
N SER A 452 -19.05 -7.31 7.41
CA SER A 452 -18.57 -5.95 7.69
C SER A 452 -17.23 -5.94 8.44
N ALA A 453 -16.50 -4.83 8.36
CA ALA A 453 -15.30 -4.58 9.16
C ALA A 453 -15.62 -4.58 10.67
N ASN A 454 -16.83 -4.21 11.08
CA ASN A 454 -17.27 -4.29 12.47
C ASN A 454 -17.30 -5.74 12.97
N GLN A 455 -17.82 -6.68 12.16
CA GLN A 455 -17.80 -8.10 12.51
C GLN A 455 -16.38 -8.66 12.65
N VAL A 456 -15.44 -8.19 11.83
CA VAL A 456 -14.01 -8.55 11.99
C VAL A 456 -13.47 -8.07 13.34
N ILE A 457 -13.76 -6.83 13.72
CA ILE A 457 -13.32 -6.27 15.02
C ILE A 457 -13.93 -7.05 16.17
N ASP A 458 -15.24 -7.31 16.14
CA ASP A 458 -15.94 -8.05 17.19
C ASP A 458 -15.41 -9.47 17.33
N TYR A 459 -15.13 -10.16 16.21
CA TYR A 459 -14.51 -11.47 16.20
C TYR A 459 -13.13 -11.46 16.87
N LEU A 460 -12.26 -10.55 16.48
CA LEU A 460 -10.90 -10.46 17.03
C LEU A 460 -10.88 -10.11 18.53
N LEU A 461 -11.84 -9.31 18.99
CA LEU A 461 -11.95 -8.90 20.38
C LEU A 461 -12.69 -9.93 21.26
N ALA A 462 -13.38 -10.90 20.71
CA ALA A 462 -14.13 -11.91 21.48
C ALA A 462 -13.24 -12.73 22.44
N GLY A 463 -11.93 -12.82 22.18
CA GLY A 463 -10.97 -13.47 23.08
C GLY A 463 -10.21 -12.50 24.00
N ALA A 464 -10.34 -11.20 23.80
CA ALA A 464 -9.74 -10.16 24.62
C ALA A 464 -10.77 -9.71 25.67
N ASN A 465 -10.97 -10.49 26.71
CA ASN A 465 -11.65 -9.96 27.89
C ASN A 465 -10.83 -8.75 28.36
N PRO A 466 -11.44 -7.58 28.57
CA PRO A 466 -10.76 -6.51 29.29
C PRO A 466 -10.40 -7.11 30.67
N VAL A 467 -9.12 -7.22 30.91
CA VAL A 467 -8.65 -7.38 32.30
C VAL A 467 -9.14 -6.12 33.00
N GLY A 468 -10.10 -6.32 33.93
CA GLY A 468 -10.74 -5.26 34.70
C GLY A 468 -9.76 -4.47 35.57
#